data_f7a7716e1a4e768d85112baa488fbab7
#
_entry.id   f7a7716e1a4e768d85112baa488fbab7
#
_cell.length_a   1.000
_cell.length_b   1.000
_cell.length_c   1.000
_cell.angle_alpha   90.00
_cell.angle_beta   90.00
_cell.angle_gamma   90.00
#
_symmetry.space_group_name_H-M   'P 1'
#
loop_
_entity.id
_entity.type
_entity.pdbx_description
1 polymer ?
#
loop_
_entity_poly.entity_id
_entity_poly.type
_entity_poly.pdbx_seq_one_letter_code
_entity_poly.pdbx_strand_id
1 'polypeptide(L)'
;LPGDGIGPEVMGEVRRVIKWMDCRRHVSFDVIDDLVGGTAYDAHGTSLTDETLAKAMSVDAVLLGAVGGPKWDNVERQHRPEAGLLKLRKEMDLFANLRPATVMPALANASSLKEHIVSGLDMMFVRELTGGAYFSKPKLIEDLPGGGQRAVDTQVYSTAEIDRVCRVAFELAGKRMGKLHSVEKANVMETGVL
;
A
#
# COMPACT_ATOMS: atom_id res chain seq x y z
N LEU A 1 9.68 9.53 -4.64
CA LEU A 1 10.07 8.16 -5.02
C LEU A 1 9.32 7.76 -6.30
N PRO A 2 9.89 7.98 -7.52
CA PRO A 2 9.22 7.61 -8.76
C PRO A 2 8.99 6.10 -8.91
N GLY A 3 9.98 5.29 -8.51
CA GLY A 3 9.94 3.84 -8.63
C GLY A 3 10.17 3.36 -10.07
N ASP A 4 9.37 2.39 -10.52
CA ASP A 4 9.60 1.60 -11.72
C ASP A 4 8.46 1.75 -12.75
N GLY A 5 8.70 1.27 -13.96
CA GLY A 5 7.67 1.15 -15.00
C GLY A 5 6.96 2.48 -15.30
N ILE A 6 5.66 2.55 -15.06
CA ILE A 6 4.84 3.76 -15.23
C ILE A 6 5.09 4.83 -14.16
N GLY A 7 5.76 4.48 -13.06
CA GLY A 7 5.98 5.37 -11.90
C GLY A 7 6.60 6.72 -12.26
N PRO A 8 7.72 6.76 -13.01
CA PRO A 8 8.33 8.02 -13.42
C PRO A 8 7.40 8.92 -14.25
N GLU A 9 6.59 8.35 -15.15
CA GLU A 9 5.60 9.10 -15.95
C GLU A 9 4.53 9.73 -15.06
N VAL A 10 3.92 8.94 -14.16
CA VAL A 10 2.93 9.41 -13.19
C VAL A 10 3.51 10.50 -12.30
N MET A 11 4.72 10.30 -11.78
CA MET A 11 5.39 11.30 -10.92
C MET A 11 5.77 12.57 -11.67
N GLY A 12 6.00 12.49 -12.98
CA GLY A 12 6.15 13.67 -13.83
C GLY A 12 4.91 14.56 -13.79
N GLU A 13 3.71 13.98 -13.89
CA GLU A 13 2.45 14.74 -13.78
C GLU A 13 2.19 15.25 -12.36
N VAL A 14 2.53 14.47 -11.33
CA VAL A 14 2.45 14.92 -9.93
C VAL A 14 3.32 16.16 -9.71
N ARG A 15 4.53 16.23 -10.26
CA ARG A 15 5.40 17.40 -10.18
C ARG A 15 4.78 18.64 -10.84
N ARG A 16 4.05 18.46 -11.94
CA ARG A 16 3.32 19.55 -12.58
C ARG A 16 2.23 20.11 -11.65
N VAL A 17 1.53 19.24 -10.93
CA VAL A 17 0.54 19.64 -9.91
C VAL A 17 1.21 20.37 -8.74
N ILE A 18 2.31 19.84 -8.22
CA ILE A 18 3.10 20.49 -7.13
C ILE A 18 3.50 21.90 -7.55
N LYS A 19 4.09 22.05 -8.75
CA LYS A 19 4.48 23.37 -9.29
C LYS A 19 3.28 24.30 -9.46
N TRP A 20 2.13 23.79 -9.88
CA TRP A 20 0.91 24.58 -9.97
C TRP A 20 0.44 25.07 -8.60
N MET A 21 0.49 24.20 -7.57
CA MET A 21 0.13 24.59 -6.21
C MET A 21 1.07 25.67 -5.67
N ASP A 22 2.37 25.50 -5.85
CA ASP A 22 3.38 26.51 -5.46
C ASP A 22 3.09 27.87 -6.11
N CYS A 23 2.87 27.91 -7.42
CA CYS A 23 2.61 29.15 -8.15
C CYS A 23 1.24 29.77 -7.88
N ARG A 24 0.20 28.98 -7.59
CA ARG A 24 -1.21 29.43 -7.57
C ARG A 24 -1.86 29.37 -6.19
N ARG A 25 -1.30 28.64 -5.26
CA ARG A 25 -1.87 28.44 -3.92
C ARG A 25 -0.97 28.95 -2.81
N HIS A 26 0.18 29.52 -3.13
CA HIS A 26 1.16 30.03 -2.19
C HIS A 26 1.59 28.97 -1.15
N VAL A 27 1.70 27.72 -1.62
CA VAL A 27 2.18 26.60 -0.82
C VAL A 27 3.55 26.21 -1.36
N SER A 28 4.60 26.33 -0.56
CA SER A 28 5.95 25.95 -0.98
C SER A 28 6.25 24.52 -0.57
N PHE A 29 6.84 23.76 -1.49
CA PHE A 29 7.27 22.38 -1.26
C PHE A 29 8.77 22.27 -1.48
N ASP A 30 9.47 21.70 -0.50
CA ASP A 30 10.84 21.21 -0.69
C ASP A 30 10.77 19.74 -1.13
N VAL A 31 11.14 19.48 -2.38
CA VAL A 31 10.96 18.16 -3.00
C VAL A 31 12.30 17.47 -3.13
N ILE A 32 12.45 16.35 -2.43
CA ILE A 32 13.62 15.47 -2.48
C ILE A 32 13.29 14.26 -3.32
N ASP A 33 14.14 13.94 -4.30
CA ASP A 33 14.02 12.73 -5.12
C ASP A 33 14.95 11.65 -4.66
N ASP A 34 14.47 10.41 -4.70
CA ASP A 34 15.31 9.25 -4.43
C ASP A 34 14.76 8.00 -5.14
N LEU A 35 15.55 6.93 -5.15
CA LEU A 35 15.23 5.68 -5.83
C LEU A 35 14.53 4.69 -4.88
N VAL A 36 13.61 3.90 -5.43
CA VAL A 36 12.95 2.78 -4.77
C VAL A 36 12.58 1.72 -5.80
N GLY A 37 12.47 0.48 -5.37
CA GLY A 37 12.03 -0.62 -6.22
C GLY A 37 13.15 -1.19 -7.08
N GLY A 38 12.83 -1.58 -8.30
CA GLY A 38 13.77 -2.19 -9.23
C GLY A 38 14.85 -1.23 -9.71
N THR A 39 14.53 0.04 -9.87
CA THR A 39 15.52 1.08 -10.21
C THR A 39 16.55 1.27 -9.10
N ALA A 40 16.15 1.20 -7.84
CA ALA A 40 17.08 1.21 -6.70
C ALA A 40 17.94 -0.07 -6.68
N TYR A 41 17.34 -1.23 -6.96
CA TYR A 41 18.08 -2.48 -7.05
C TYR A 41 19.15 -2.45 -8.16
N ASP A 42 18.82 -1.93 -9.33
CA ASP A 42 19.77 -1.80 -10.43
C ASP A 42 20.96 -0.89 -10.08
N ALA A 43 20.72 0.16 -9.30
CA ALA A 43 21.74 1.13 -8.92
C ALA A 43 22.58 0.70 -7.69
N HIS A 44 21.96 0.02 -6.73
CA HIS A 44 22.52 -0.18 -5.39
C HIS A 44 22.50 -1.64 -4.91
N GLY A 45 21.93 -2.58 -5.68
CA GLY A 45 21.78 -3.98 -5.29
C GLY A 45 20.71 -4.22 -4.21
N THR A 46 19.92 -3.21 -3.87
CA THR A 46 18.80 -3.30 -2.93
C THR A 46 17.62 -2.45 -3.39
N SER A 47 16.40 -2.92 -3.16
CA SER A 47 15.18 -2.22 -3.56
C SER A 47 14.84 -0.98 -2.71
N LEU A 48 15.53 -0.79 -1.58
CA LEU A 48 15.46 0.40 -0.74
C LEU A 48 16.74 0.51 0.09
N THR A 49 17.52 1.59 -0.10
CA THR A 49 18.71 1.86 0.70
C THR A 49 18.34 2.39 2.09
N ASP A 50 19.22 2.24 3.05
CA ASP A 50 19.00 2.82 4.40
C ASP A 50 19.05 4.35 4.35
N GLU A 51 19.81 4.93 3.42
CA GLU A 51 19.84 6.38 3.19
C GLU A 51 18.48 6.89 2.68
N THR A 52 17.89 6.24 1.66
CA THR A 52 16.55 6.58 1.15
C THR A 52 15.50 6.43 2.24
N LEU A 53 15.59 5.37 3.06
CA LEU A 53 14.69 5.18 4.19
C LEU A 53 14.82 6.32 5.21
N ALA A 54 16.05 6.70 5.57
CA ALA A 54 16.29 7.80 6.51
C ALA A 54 15.71 9.13 5.99
N LYS A 55 15.88 9.43 4.71
CA LYS A 55 15.24 10.59 4.05
C LYS A 55 13.72 10.52 4.15
N ALA A 56 13.12 9.36 3.81
CA ALA A 56 11.67 9.15 3.89
C ALA A 56 11.12 9.37 5.31
N MET A 57 11.88 9.00 6.34
CA MET A 57 11.52 9.21 7.75
C MET A 57 11.65 10.67 8.20
N SER A 58 12.41 11.49 7.48
CA SER A 58 12.70 12.88 7.88
C SER A 58 11.79 13.92 7.22
N VAL A 59 10.92 13.52 6.27
CA VAL A 59 10.04 14.43 5.54
C VAL A 59 8.59 14.31 6.02
N ASP A 60 7.78 15.33 5.72
CA ASP A 60 6.36 15.36 6.11
C ASP A 60 5.50 14.33 5.37
N ALA A 61 5.86 14.02 4.12
CA ALA A 61 5.13 13.07 3.29
C ALA A 61 6.02 12.43 2.22
N VAL A 62 5.71 11.19 1.85
CA VAL A 62 6.36 10.47 0.75
C VAL A 62 5.34 10.25 -0.36
N LEU A 63 5.65 10.76 -1.55
CA LEU A 63 4.93 10.44 -2.78
C LEU A 63 5.62 9.28 -3.49
N LEU A 64 4.86 8.22 -3.74
CA LEU A 64 5.34 7.02 -4.42
C LEU A 64 4.61 6.87 -5.76
N GLY A 65 5.36 6.65 -6.83
CA GLY A 65 4.80 6.34 -8.14
C GLY A 65 4.33 4.90 -8.22
N ALA A 66 5.17 4.02 -8.71
CA ALA A 66 4.90 2.59 -8.80
C ALA A 66 6.18 1.79 -8.62
N VAL A 67 6.09 0.54 -8.15
CA VAL A 67 7.23 -0.37 -8.07
C VAL A 67 6.88 -1.70 -8.70
N GLY A 68 7.89 -2.36 -9.26
CA GLY A 68 7.76 -3.66 -9.88
C GLY A 68 7.79 -3.63 -11.40
N GLY A 69 7.98 -4.80 -11.99
CA GLY A 69 8.00 -5.02 -13.42
C GLY A 69 8.67 -6.34 -13.79
N PRO A 70 8.40 -6.87 -14.99
CA PRO A 70 8.88 -8.20 -15.42
C PRO A 70 10.40 -8.35 -15.37
N LYS A 71 11.13 -7.25 -15.47
CA LYS A 71 12.61 -7.24 -15.43
C LYS A 71 13.16 -7.87 -14.15
N TRP A 72 12.43 -7.74 -13.02
CA TRP A 72 12.90 -8.18 -11.70
C TRP A 72 12.18 -9.42 -11.16
N ASP A 73 11.39 -10.13 -11.98
CA ASP A 73 10.67 -11.34 -11.56
C ASP A 73 11.58 -12.46 -11.07
N ASN A 74 12.79 -12.54 -11.64
CA ASN A 74 13.79 -13.55 -11.30
C ASN A 74 14.81 -13.13 -10.22
N VAL A 75 14.66 -11.92 -9.67
CA VAL A 75 15.49 -11.45 -8.56
C VAL A 75 15.07 -12.18 -7.27
N GLU A 76 16.02 -12.45 -6.39
CA GLU A 76 15.74 -13.03 -5.08
C GLU A 76 14.64 -12.24 -4.34
N ARG A 77 13.73 -12.96 -3.69
CA ARG A 77 12.53 -12.37 -3.07
C ARG A 77 12.82 -11.18 -2.15
N GLN A 78 13.93 -11.23 -1.41
CA GLN A 78 14.36 -10.16 -0.50
C GLN A 78 14.78 -8.86 -1.22
N HIS A 79 15.12 -8.94 -2.49
CA HIS A 79 15.59 -7.83 -3.32
C HIS A 79 14.58 -7.39 -4.38
N ARG A 80 13.42 -8.07 -4.45
CA ARG A 80 12.35 -7.67 -5.38
C ARG A 80 11.88 -6.25 -5.09
N PRO A 81 11.41 -5.52 -6.10
CA PRO A 81 10.91 -4.15 -5.93
C PRO A 81 9.91 -3.99 -4.78
N GLU A 82 9.00 -4.94 -4.63
CA GLU A 82 7.97 -4.95 -3.58
C GLU A 82 8.55 -5.07 -2.17
N ALA A 83 9.72 -5.70 -2.02
CA ALA A 83 10.37 -5.80 -0.71
C ALA A 83 10.78 -4.43 -0.17
N GLY A 84 11.25 -3.52 -1.04
CA GLY A 84 11.55 -2.13 -0.69
C GLY A 84 10.30 -1.38 -0.22
N LEU A 85 9.19 -1.52 -0.92
CA LEU A 85 7.91 -0.92 -0.53
C LEU A 85 7.41 -1.46 0.81
N LEU A 86 7.51 -2.78 1.03
CA LEU A 86 7.11 -3.38 2.31
C LEU A 86 8.00 -2.89 3.47
N LYS A 87 9.32 -2.80 3.26
CA LYS A 87 10.25 -2.23 4.25
C LYS A 87 9.86 -0.79 4.57
N LEU A 88 9.64 0.05 3.57
CA LEU A 88 9.24 1.44 3.75
C LEU A 88 7.95 1.56 4.58
N ARG A 89 6.92 0.79 4.26
CA ARG A 89 5.64 0.78 4.98
C ARG A 89 5.79 0.38 6.45
N LYS A 90 6.61 -0.62 6.70
CA LYS A 90 6.86 -1.13 8.06
C LYS A 90 7.63 -0.12 8.90
N GLU A 91 8.74 0.39 8.39
CA GLU A 91 9.61 1.30 9.14
C GLU A 91 8.96 2.67 9.38
N MET A 92 8.11 3.13 8.48
CA MET A 92 7.31 4.35 8.65
C MET A 92 6.01 4.11 9.44
N ASP A 93 5.73 2.88 9.90
CA ASP A 93 4.48 2.47 10.59
C ASP A 93 3.20 2.92 9.86
N LEU A 94 3.15 2.69 8.54
CA LEU A 94 2.00 3.05 7.71
C LEU A 94 0.89 2.00 7.85
N PHE A 95 0.20 1.99 8.98
CA PHE A 95 -0.75 0.94 9.35
C PHE A 95 -2.11 1.05 8.67
N ALA A 96 -2.60 2.27 8.40
CA ALA A 96 -3.92 2.49 7.80
C ALA A 96 -3.79 2.82 6.31
N ASN A 97 -4.13 1.87 5.45
CA ASN A 97 -4.20 2.09 4.01
C ASN A 97 -5.61 2.55 3.62
N LEU A 98 -5.73 3.77 3.14
CA LEU A 98 -6.98 4.39 2.74
C LEU A 98 -7.16 4.27 1.23
N ARG A 99 -8.24 3.63 0.80
CA ARG A 99 -8.57 3.41 -0.61
C ARG A 99 -9.96 3.93 -0.93
N PRO A 100 -10.08 5.15 -1.46
CA PRO A 100 -11.37 5.64 -1.95
C PRO A 100 -11.78 4.87 -3.21
N ALA A 101 -13.06 4.50 -3.28
CA ALA A 101 -13.70 3.92 -4.46
C ALA A 101 -14.93 4.78 -4.76
N THR A 102 -14.78 5.66 -5.74
CA THR A 102 -15.84 6.53 -6.22
C THR A 102 -16.09 6.27 -7.70
N VAL A 103 -17.35 6.30 -8.11
CA VAL A 103 -17.70 6.16 -9.52
C VAL A 103 -18.06 7.52 -10.07
N MET A 104 -17.26 7.97 -11.04
CA MET A 104 -17.59 9.18 -11.78
C MET A 104 -18.78 8.94 -12.70
N PRO A 105 -19.79 9.81 -12.73
CA PRO A 105 -21.02 9.59 -13.53
C PRO A 105 -20.74 9.25 -15.00
N ALA A 106 -19.76 9.92 -15.60
CA ALA A 106 -19.37 9.68 -17.00
C ALA A 106 -18.77 8.28 -17.27
N LEU A 107 -18.37 7.54 -16.23
CA LEU A 107 -17.75 6.22 -16.31
C LEU A 107 -18.64 5.10 -15.73
N ALA A 108 -19.84 5.40 -15.28
CA ALA A 108 -20.71 4.41 -14.64
C ALA A 108 -21.03 3.22 -15.57
N ASN A 109 -21.20 3.46 -16.85
CA ASN A 109 -21.48 2.43 -17.87
C ASN A 109 -20.23 1.65 -18.33
N ALA A 110 -19.03 2.07 -17.94
CA ALA A 110 -17.79 1.31 -18.20
C ALA A 110 -17.57 0.16 -17.19
N SER A 111 -18.38 0.07 -16.15
CA SER A 111 -18.34 -1.01 -15.16
C SER A 111 -18.92 -2.31 -15.74
N SER A 112 -18.37 -3.47 -15.30
CA SER A 112 -18.97 -4.78 -15.54
C SER A 112 -20.24 -5.02 -14.71
N LEU A 113 -20.48 -4.22 -13.69
CA LEU A 113 -21.71 -4.22 -12.90
C LEU A 113 -22.77 -3.33 -13.55
N LYS A 114 -24.04 -3.62 -13.28
CA LYS A 114 -25.15 -2.80 -13.77
C LYS A 114 -25.05 -1.37 -13.28
N GLU A 115 -25.34 -0.41 -14.14
CA GLU A 115 -25.21 1.03 -13.86
C GLU A 115 -25.89 1.46 -12.56
N HIS A 116 -27.13 0.98 -12.28
CA HIS A 116 -27.86 1.34 -11.06
C HIS A 116 -27.21 0.84 -9.76
N ILE A 117 -26.25 -0.12 -9.84
CA ILE A 117 -25.50 -0.61 -8.69
C ILE A 117 -24.30 0.29 -8.41
N VAL A 118 -23.68 0.83 -9.45
CA VAL A 118 -22.43 1.59 -9.32
C VAL A 118 -22.63 3.10 -9.35
N SER A 119 -23.75 3.58 -9.87
CA SER A 119 -24.05 5.02 -9.93
C SER A 119 -24.11 5.62 -8.52
N GLY A 120 -23.33 6.66 -8.30
CA GLY A 120 -23.25 7.33 -7.01
C GLY A 120 -22.49 6.57 -5.93
N LEU A 121 -21.76 5.50 -6.29
CA LEU A 121 -20.92 4.77 -5.35
C LEU A 121 -19.82 5.69 -4.79
N ASP A 122 -19.75 5.80 -3.48
CA ASP A 122 -18.71 6.48 -2.74
C ASP A 122 -18.36 5.68 -1.48
N MET A 123 -17.33 4.88 -1.57
CA MET A 123 -16.83 4.05 -0.47
C MET A 123 -15.40 4.41 -0.11
N MET A 124 -15.05 4.25 1.16
CA MET A 124 -13.68 4.29 1.65
C MET A 124 -13.33 2.94 2.25
N PHE A 125 -12.37 2.24 1.65
CA PHE A 125 -11.78 1.05 2.26
C PHE A 125 -10.66 1.49 3.20
N VAL A 126 -10.78 1.13 4.46
CA VAL A 126 -9.70 1.28 5.46
C VAL A 126 -9.11 -0.10 5.69
N ARG A 127 -7.85 -0.29 5.31
CA ARG A 127 -7.18 -1.59 5.39
C ARG A 127 -6.03 -1.51 6.38
N GLU A 128 -6.00 -2.43 7.35
CA GLU A 128 -4.80 -2.66 8.15
C GLU A 128 -3.68 -3.17 7.24
N LEU A 129 -2.49 -2.58 7.35
CA LEU A 129 -1.42 -2.80 6.37
C LEU A 129 -0.14 -3.38 6.98
N THR A 130 0.07 -3.30 8.28
CA THR A 130 1.32 -3.68 8.94
C THR A 130 1.24 -4.99 9.71
N GLY A 131 0.04 -5.51 9.96
CA GLY A 131 -0.21 -6.84 10.52
C GLY A 131 -0.54 -7.89 9.46
N GLY A 132 -0.95 -9.05 9.92
CA GLY A 132 -1.44 -10.15 9.11
C GLY A 132 -0.38 -10.87 8.30
N ALA A 133 -0.77 -11.37 7.14
CA ALA A 133 0.05 -12.28 6.34
C ALA A 133 1.31 -11.65 5.72
N TYR A 134 1.42 -10.31 5.65
CA TYR A 134 2.58 -9.68 5.01
C TYR A 134 3.87 -9.78 5.82
N PHE A 135 3.78 -9.69 7.14
CA PHE A 135 4.94 -9.58 8.03
C PHE A 135 5.07 -10.72 9.03
N SER A 136 3.99 -11.47 9.27
CA SER A 136 3.99 -12.56 10.25
C SER A 136 4.84 -13.75 9.78
N LYS A 137 5.36 -14.50 10.74
CA LYS A 137 6.18 -15.70 10.51
C LYS A 137 5.57 -16.88 11.29
N PRO A 138 5.83 -18.13 10.88
CA PRO A 138 6.69 -18.56 9.78
C PRO A 138 6.06 -18.31 8.40
N LYS A 139 6.93 -18.09 7.39
CA LYS A 139 6.61 -18.13 5.96
C LYS A 139 7.63 -19.03 5.31
N LEU A 140 7.18 -20.17 4.80
CA LEU A 140 8.11 -21.16 4.25
C LEU A 140 7.40 -22.09 3.25
N ILE A 141 8.21 -22.67 2.39
CA ILE A 141 7.84 -23.85 1.63
C ILE A 141 8.84 -24.91 2.04
N GLU A 142 8.38 -26.07 2.50
CA GLU A 142 9.21 -27.18 2.96
C GLU A 142 8.82 -28.47 2.26
N ASP A 143 9.82 -29.31 2.02
CA ASP A 143 9.61 -30.65 1.47
C ASP A 143 9.08 -31.58 2.57
N LEU A 144 8.10 -32.42 2.21
CA LEU A 144 7.53 -33.38 3.13
C LEU A 144 8.25 -34.74 3.06
N PRO A 145 8.42 -35.44 4.18
CA PRO A 145 8.87 -36.84 4.18
C PRO A 145 7.91 -37.69 3.35
N GLY A 146 8.39 -38.30 2.29
CA GLY A 146 7.57 -39.11 1.38
C GLY A 146 7.14 -38.39 0.09
N GLY A 147 7.63 -37.18 -0.13
CA GLY A 147 7.39 -36.39 -1.34
C GLY A 147 6.27 -35.35 -1.21
N GLY A 148 6.29 -34.38 -2.09
CA GLY A 148 5.41 -33.21 -2.03
C GLY A 148 5.94 -32.08 -1.15
N GLN A 149 5.22 -30.98 -1.11
CA GLN A 149 5.62 -29.77 -0.37
C GLN A 149 4.49 -29.25 0.48
N ARG A 150 4.84 -28.61 1.60
CA ARG A 150 3.94 -27.82 2.45
C ARG A 150 4.32 -26.35 2.36
N ALA A 151 3.34 -25.49 2.07
CA ALA A 151 3.50 -24.05 2.11
C ALA A 151 2.78 -23.48 3.34
N VAL A 152 3.42 -22.53 4.02
CA VAL A 152 2.87 -21.86 5.21
C VAL A 152 3.01 -20.35 5.04
N ASP A 153 1.89 -19.63 5.21
CA ASP A 153 1.84 -18.21 5.45
C ASP A 153 1.05 -17.95 6.74
N THR A 154 1.71 -17.35 7.71
CA THR A 154 1.10 -17.04 9.00
C THR A 154 0.38 -15.70 8.96
N GLN A 155 -0.81 -15.63 9.57
CA GLN A 155 -1.59 -14.41 9.74
C GLN A 155 -1.76 -14.15 11.24
N VAL A 156 -1.25 -13.00 11.70
CA VAL A 156 -1.34 -12.59 13.12
C VAL A 156 -1.79 -11.14 13.17
N TYR A 157 -2.73 -10.87 14.08
CA TYR A 157 -3.16 -9.53 14.46
C TYR A 157 -3.15 -9.40 15.97
N SER A 158 -2.75 -8.24 16.46
CA SER A 158 -2.85 -7.87 17.87
C SER A 158 -4.02 -6.90 18.10
N THR A 159 -4.51 -6.85 19.32
CA THR A 159 -5.54 -5.87 19.72
C THR A 159 -5.12 -4.43 19.42
N ALA A 160 -3.86 -4.09 19.64
CA ALA A 160 -3.34 -2.74 19.36
C ALA A 160 -3.40 -2.38 17.87
N GLU A 161 -3.08 -3.32 16.98
CA GLU A 161 -3.16 -3.12 15.53
C GLU A 161 -4.60 -2.94 15.07
N ILE A 162 -5.52 -3.73 15.63
CA ILE A 162 -6.95 -3.63 15.32
C ILE A 162 -7.53 -2.32 15.86
N ASP A 163 -7.26 -1.96 17.13
CA ASP A 163 -7.76 -0.73 17.74
C ASP A 163 -7.35 0.51 16.94
N ARG A 164 -6.06 0.64 16.56
CA ARG A 164 -5.58 1.82 15.85
C ARG A 164 -6.22 1.99 14.46
N VAL A 165 -6.40 0.91 13.69
CA VAL A 165 -7.04 0.99 12.38
C VAL A 165 -8.53 1.25 12.49
N CYS A 166 -9.20 0.66 13.50
CA CYS A 166 -10.61 0.90 13.79
C CYS A 166 -10.86 2.36 14.17
N ARG A 167 -10.00 2.99 14.99
CA ARG A 167 -10.12 4.43 15.32
C ARG A 167 -10.12 5.30 14.08
N VAL A 168 -9.17 5.07 13.16
CA VAL A 168 -9.13 5.77 11.86
C VAL A 168 -10.42 5.55 11.07
N ALA A 169 -10.94 4.32 11.04
CA ALA A 169 -12.17 3.99 10.32
C ALA A 169 -13.40 4.67 10.92
N PHE A 170 -13.53 4.72 12.25
CA PHE A 170 -14.62 5.42 12.95
C PHE A 170 -14.56 6.94 12.73
N GLU A 171 -13.37 7.54 12.81
CA GLU A 171 -13.21 8.97 12.54
C GLU A 171 -13.60 9.34 11.10
N LEU A 172 -13.18 8.51 10.12
CA LEU A 172 -13.56 8.71 8.73
C LEU A 172 -15.07 8.51 8.51
N ALA A 173 -15.67 7.51 9.15
CA ALA A 173 -17.12 7.30 9.08
C ALA A 173 -17.90 8.51 9.63
N GLY A 174 -17.44 9.08 10.74
CA GLY A 174 -18.03 10.30 11.33
C GLY A 174 -17.95 11.53 10.41
N LYS A 175 -16.91 11.63 9.60
CA LYS A 175 -16.73 12.70 8.58
C LYS A 175 -17.52 12.44 7.29
N ARG A 176 -18.15 11.29 7.14
CA ARG A 176 -18.90 10.85 5.96
C ARG A 176 -20.37 10.59 6.32
N MET A 177 -20.92 9.43 5.96
CA MET A 177 -22.34 9.11 6.18
C MET A 177 -22.64 8.44 7.52
N GLY A 178 -21.67 8.33 8.42
CA GLY A 178 -21.84 7.66 9.71
C GLY A 178 -22.02 6.15 9.62
N LYS A 179 -21.66 5.53 8.50
CA LYS A 179 -21.78 4.07 8.28
C LYS A 179 -20.39 3.44 8.21
N LEU A 180 -20.20 2.40 9.01
CA LEU A 180 -18.99 1.57 9.00
C LEU A 180 -19.41 0.10 8.91
N HIS A 181 -18.72 -0.64 8.03
CA HIS A 181 -18.88 -2.08 7.89
C HIS A 181 -17.55 -2.74 8.18
N SER A 182 -17.52 -3.65 9.15
CA SER A 182 -16.40 -4.56 9.35
C SER A 182 -16.57 -5.76 8.43
N VAL A 183 -15.48 -6.14 7.75
CA VAL A 183 -15.45 -7.29 6.84
C VAL A 183 -14.43 -8.28 7.38
N GLU A 184 -14.91 -9.42 7.79
CA GLU A 184 -14.12 -10.47 8.41
C GLU A 184 -14.62 -11.88 8.01
N LYS A 185 -14.00 -12.92 8.50
CA LYS A 185 -14.34 -14.32 8.22
C LYS A 185 -14.46 -15.12 9.53
N ALA A 186 -15.05 -14.55 10.58
CA ALA A 186 -15.17 -15.14 11.91
C ALA A 186 -15.93 -16.48 11.95
N ASN A 187 -16.78 -16.75 10.94
CA ASN A 187 -17.46 -18.05 10.83
C ASN A 187 -16.50 -19.23 10.55
N VAL A 188 -15.22 -18.97 10.22
CA VAL A 188 -14.21 -19.99 9.93
C VAL A 188 -12.88 -19.68 10.63
N MET A 189 -12.53 -18.40 10.74
CA MET A 189 -11.24 -17.96 11.28
C MET A 189 -11.42 -17.36 12.67
N GLU A 190 -10.76 -17.92 13.68
CA GLU A 190 -10.83 -17.40 15.06
C GLU A 190 -10.31 -15.96 15.17
N THR A 191 -9.35 -15.57 14.31
CA THR A 191 -8.82 -14.19 14.25
C THR A 191 -9.87 -13.14 13.89
N GLY A 192 -11.00 -13.51 13.31
CA GLY A 192 -12.11 -12.62 13.00
C GLY A 192 -12.96 -12.20 14.20
N VAL A 193 -12.69 -12.76 15.39
CA VAL A 193 -13.42 -12.45 16.62
C VAL A 193 -12.78 -11.32 17.40
N LEU A 194 -11.53 -11.00 17.11
CA LEU A 194 -10.76 -9.95 17.77
C LEU A 194 -11.07 -8.58 17.21
#